data_5d195966ad3afa0d2b82d192224255d8
#
_entry.id   5d195966ad3afa0d2b82d192224255d8
#
_cell.length_a   1.000
_cell.length_b   1.000
_cell.length_c   1.000
_cell.angle_alpha   90.00
_cell.angle_beta   90.00
_cell.angle_gamma   90.00
#
_symmetry.space_group_name_H-M   'P 1'
#
loop_
_entity.id
_entity.type
_entity.pdbx_description
1 polymer ?
#
loop_
_entity_poly.entity_id
_entity_poly.type
_entity_poly.pdbx_seq_one_letter_code
_entity_poly.pdbx_strand_id
1 'polypeptide(L)'
;MNTREKRYVGELSIQDLELLYQLYKYRALSTAQIAVVGNLGKWYVYKKLRYLKNLGYLYSEQITGNYIPNQRRQGSYFRISGKGITLLRKNGYSVDSTADDLKVTRYRIPYLLTANELALSLTNAGWKYKDSREIKKSYDLNKTDILQGSLINSNKDKEYALYILFKKVYRDTLSRIKSEINRNRFENVLLTTRGELSFRSVIKSFMNSDDRVIKGGSVKVLPFGFAKIYLTISSDNKQMHQSFINKQGIKILESYSNKSSSESKVVYDYLVSHNGEEKYFIDLLDNDLMKIHDLKYYRKEDYERDGRKVLVLTSNADFHLNFHKQILDHVHHIDYLSIDPKQVVTYANLISDKSLFE
;
A
#
# COMPACT_ATOMS: atom_id res chain seq x y z
N MET A 1 -34.06 -1.29 -17.34
CA MET A 1 -33.37 -0.13 -17.95
C MET A 1 -33.53 1.06 -17.04
N ASN A 2 -32.58 1.35 -16.18
CA ASN A 2 -32.63 2.52 -15.30
C ASN A 2 -32.03 3.71 -16.05
N THR A 3 -32.88 4.56 -16.60
CA THR A 3 -32.52 5.88 -17.11
C THR A 3 -32.05 6.74 -15.92
N ARG A 4 -30.75 6.78 -15.67
CA ARG A 4 -30.17 7.76 -14.73
C ARG A 4 -30.50 9.16 -15.28
N GLU A 5 -31.41 9.84 -14.63
CA GLU A 5 -31.69 11.27 -14.90
C GLU A 5 -30.36 12.03 -14.84
N LYS A 6 -29.99 12.63 -15.97
CA LYS A 6 -28.83 13.54 -16.02
C LYS A 6 -29.24 14.84 -15.33
N ARG A 7 -28.98 14.95 -14.03
CA ARG A 7 -29.13 16.23 -13.34
C ARG A 7 -27.98 17.15 -13.77
N TYR A 8 -28.30 18.29 -14.31
CA TYR A 8 -27.34 19.32 -14.68
C TYR A 8 -27.41 20.46 -13.66
N VAL A 9 -26.21 20.94 -13.26
CA VAL A 9 -26.05 22.15 -12.46
C VAL A 9 -25.38 23.18 -13.37
N GLY A 10 -26.18 24.00 -14.05
CA GLY A 10 -25.71 24.86 -15.12
C GLY A 10 -25.19 24.05 -16.33
N GLU A 11 -23.93 24.28 -16.75
CA GLU A 11 -23.29 23.59 -17.88
C GLU A 11 -22.69 22.22 -17.54
N LEU A 12 -22.57 21.86 -16.25
CA LEU A 12 -21.89 20.64 -15.78
C LEU A 12 -22.87 19.62 -15.22
N SER A 13 -22.56 18.35 -15.47
CA SER A 13 -23.27 17.23 -14.88
C SER A 13 -22.77 16.96 -13.45
N ILE A 14 -23.54 16.23 -12.64
CA ILE A 14 -23.10 15.75 -11.32
C ILE A 14 -21.81 14.92 -11.43
N GLN A 15 -21.65 14.13 -12.50
CA GLN A 15 -20.43 13.37 -12.75
C GLN A 15 -19.21 14.28 -12.98
N ASP A 16 -19.39 15.47 -13.56
CA ASP A 16 -18.32 16.45 -13.72
C ASP A 16 -17.88 17.03 -12.38
N LEU A 17 -18.86 17.37 -11.53
CA LEU A 17 -18.58 17.86 -10.17
C LEU A 17 -17.87 16.80 -9.34
N GLU A 18 -18.31 15.54 -9.41
CA GLU A 18 -17.67 14.44 -8.73
C GLU A 18 -16.21 14.25 -9.21
N LEU A 19 -15.98 14.31 -10.52
CA LEU A 19 -14.61 14.23 -11.06
C LEU A 19 -13.74 15.39 -10.58
N LEU A 20 -14.26 16.62 -10.53
CA LEU A 20 -13.55 17.77 -9.96
C LEU A 20 -13.27 17.58 -8.46
N TYR A 21 -14.21 17.01 -7.71
CA TYR A 21 -14.01 16.69 -6.29
C TYR A 21 -12.95 15.63 -6.09
N GLN A 22 -12.89 14.61 -6.92
CA GLN A 22 -11.81 13.61 -6.86
C GLN A 22 -10.44 14.25 -7.19
N LEU A 23 -10.36 15.17 -8.16
CA LEU A 23 -9.14 15.95 -8.41
C LEU A 23 -8.76 16.85 -7.24
N TYR A 24 -9.72 17.37 -6.49
CA TYR A 24 -9.46 18.07 -5.24
C TYR A 24 -8.89 17.14 -4.17
N LYS A 25 -9.52 15.98 -3.96
CA LYS A 25 -9.15 14.99 -2.95
C LYS A 25 -7.75 14.40 -3.18
N TYR A 26 -7.46 13.99 -4.41
CA TYR A 26 -6.18 13.37 -4.78
C TYR A 26 -5.11 14.38 -5.20
N ARG A 27 -5.42 15.67 -5.27
CA ARG A 27 -4.54 16.80 -5.65
C ARG A 27 -4.08 16.77 -7.10
N ALA A 28 -3.66 15.62 -7.61
CA ALA A 28 -3.30 15.39 -9.00
C ALA A 28 -3.61 13.95 -9.41
N LEU A 29 -4.15 13.76 -10.59
CA LEU A 29 -4.43 12.45 -11.17
C LEU A 29 -3.92 12.40 -12.61
N SER A 30 -3.36 11.25 -13.01
CA SER A 30 -3.06 10.95 -14.41
C SER A 30 -4.36 10.61 -15.17
N THR A 31 -4.31 10.64 -16.51
CA THR A 31 -5.47 10.26 -17.35
C THR A 31 -5.98 8.86 -17.00
N ALA A 32 -5.08 7.90 -16.76
CA ALA A 32 -5.45 6.53 -16.40
C ALA A 32 -6.17 6.47 -15.04
N GLN A 33 -5.67 7.21 -14.04
CA GLN A 33 -6.30 7.29 -12.72
C GLN A 33 -7.68 7.95 -12.78
N ILE A 34 -7.84 8.98 -13.61
CA ILE A 34 -9.12 9.63 -13.85
C ILE A 34 -10.13 8.66 -14.50
N ALA A 35 -9.66 7.80 -15.40
CA ALA A 35 -10.51 6.75 -15.98
C ALA A 35 -11.05 5.80 -14.90
N VAL A 36 -10.19 5.38 -13.98
CA VAL A 36 -10.56 4.51 -12.84
C VAL A 36 -11.55 5.21 -11.91
N VAL A 37 -11.21 6.39 -11.41
CA VAL A 37 -12.04 7.15 -10.46
C VAL A 37 -13.42 7.49 -11.04
N GLY A 38 -13.46 7.88 -12.31
CA GLY A 38 -14.70 8.26 -12.98
C GLY A 38 -15.49 7.07 -13.54
N ASN A 39 -14.94 5.86 -13.47
CA ASN A 39 -15.46 4.69 -14.19
C ASN A 39 -15.75 5.01 -15.66
N LEU A 40 -14.77 5.58 -16.36
CA LEU A 40 -14.91 6.14 -17.69
C LEU A 40 -14.03 5.40 -18.71
N GLY A 41 -14.57 5.16 -19.89
CA GLY A 41 -13.79 4.64 -20.99
C GLY A 41 -12.70 5.65 -21.45
N LYS A 42 -11.55 5.14 -21.90
CA LYS A 42 -10.36 5.93 -22.25
C LYS A 42 -10.65 7.14 -23.16
N TRP A 43 -11.42 6.96 -24.23
CA TRP A 43 -11.77 8.04 -25.16
C TRP A 43 -12.66 9.10 -24.53
N TYR A 44 -13.60 8.69 -23.70
CA TYR A 44 -14.50 9.60 -23.01
C TYR A 44 -13.75 10.47 -21.99
N VAL A 45 -12.76 9.91 -21.29
CA VAL A 45 -11.88 10.66 -20.38
C VAL A 45 -11.18 11.82 -21.11
N TYR A 46 -10.55 11.56 -22.25
CA TYR A 46 -9.87 12.63 -23.01
C TYR A 46 -10.82 13.75 -23.42
N LYS A 47 -12.02 13.39 -23.93
CA LYS A 47 -13.06 14.36 -24.30
C LYS A 47 -13.50 15.19 -23.09
N LYS A 48 -13.75 14.55 -21.96
CA LYS A 48 -14.18 15.18 -20.73
C LYS A 48 -13.11 16.12 -20.16
N LEU A 49 -11.86 15.68 -20.11
CA LEU A 49 -10.75 16.49 -19.62
C LEU A 49 -10.49 17.71 -20.50
N ARG A 50 -10.56 17.55 -21.81
CA ARG A 50 -10.48 18.68 -22.75
C ARG A 50 -11.59 19.70 -22.50
N TYR A 51 -12.82 19.24 -22.34
CA TYR A 51 -13.99 20.09 -22.06
C TYR A 51 -13.80 20.88 -20.75
N LEU A 52 -13.51 20.21 -19.64
CA LEU A 52 -13.31 20.83 -18.32
C LEU A 52 -12.10 21.80 -18.31
N LYS A 53 -11.04 21.47 -19.06
CA LYS A 53 -9.88 22.36 -19.23
C LYS A 53 -10.25 23.61 -20.00
N ASN A 54 -11.01 23.51 -21.09
CA ASN A 54 -11.46 24.66 -21.90
C ASN A 54 -12.36 25.60 -21.09
N LEU A 55 -13.16 25.05 -20.17
CA LEU A 55 -13.97 25.84 -19.24
C LEU A 55 -13.14 26.45 -18.08
N GLY A 56 -11.85 26.11 -17.99
CA GLY A 56 -10.93 26.64 -16.98
C GLY A 56 -11.09 26.00 -15.60
N TYR A 57 -11.76 24.85 -15.44
CA TYR A 57 -11.96 24.19 -14.16
C TYR A 57 -10.78 23.33 -13.74
N LEU A 58 -9.88 23.00 -14.66
CA LEU A 58 -8.68 22.22 -14.34
C LEU A 58 -7.45 22.67 -15.15
N TYR A 59 -6.29 22.36 -14.60
CA TYR A 59 -4.99 22.50 -15.26
C TYR A 59 -4.47 21.14 -15.72
N SER A 60 -3.71 21.16 -16.82
CA SER A 60 -3.01 19.99 -17.33
C SER A 60 -1.52 20.31 -17.46
N GLU A 61 -0.67 19.46 -16.89
CA GLU A 61 0.78 19.58 -16.94
C GLU A 61 1.42 18.25 -17.36
N GLN A 62 2.63 18.32 -17.95
CA GLN A 62 3.38 17.12 -18.31
C GLN A 62 4.04 16.51 -17.07
N ILE A 63 3.99 15.18 -16.99
CA ILE A 63 4.71 14.45 -15.97
C ILE A 63 6.19 14.46 -16.31
N THR A 64 7.02 14.95 -15.39
CA THR A 64 8.49 14.93 -15.49
C THR A 64 9.04 13.83 -14.58
N GLY A 65 10.20 13.26 -14.97
CA GLY A 65 10.83 12.16 -14.24
C GLY A 65 10.32 10.77 -14.68
N ASN A 66 10.66 9.73 -13.93
CA ASN A 66 10.41 8.34 -14.28
C ASN A 66 9.15 7.78 -13.60
N TYR A 67 8.00 8.38 -13.85
CA TYR A 67 6.71 7.89 -13.34
C TYR A 67 6.36 6.51 -13.93
N ILE A 68 6.45 6.39 -15.27
CA ILE A 68 6.28 5.11 -15.96
C ILE A 68 7.66 4.60 -16.35
N PRO A 69 8.13 3.47 -15.78
CA PRO A 69 9.44 2.91 -16.12
C PRO A 69 9.57 2.63 -17.62
N ASN A 70 10.75 2.90 -18.16
CA ASN A 70 11.11 2.61 -19.56
C ASN A 70 10.29 3.33 -20.65
N GLN A 71 9.48 4.34 -20.28
CA GLN A 71 8.74 5.16 -21.24
C GLN A 71 9.38 6.54 -21.38
N ARG A 72 9.65 6.96 -22.63
CA ARG A 72 10.15 8.31 -22.94
C ARG A 72 9.10 9.39 -22.65
N ARG A 73 7.82 9.12 -22.98
CA ARG A 73 6.71 10.04 -22.73
C ARG A 73 5.94 9.56 -21.50
N GLN A 74 5.97 10.37 -20.45
CA GLN A 74 5.36 10.04 -19.16
C GLN A 74 3.86 10.41 -19.06
N GLY A 75 3.31 11.04 -20.09
CA GLY A 75 1.91 11.50 -20.11
C GLY A 75 1.69 12.81 -19.36
N SER A 76 0.43 13.10 -19.09
CA SER A 76 0.02 14.31 -18.39
C SER A 76 -0.71 13.97 -17.09
N TYR A 77 -0.67 14.91 -16.16
CA TYR A 77 -1.51 14.90 -14.97
C TYR A 77 -2.39 16.14 -14.95
N PHE A 78 -3.47 16.06 -14.19
CA PHE A 78 -4.49 17.08 -14.08
C PHE A 78 -4.68 17.48 -12.63
N ARG A 79 -4.92 18.79 -12.42
CA ARG A 79 -5.20 19.38 -11.11
C ARG A 79 -6.42 20.30 -11.22
N ILE A 80 -7.18 20.40 -10.13
CA ILE A 80 -8.30 21.35 -10.07
C ILE A 80 -7.76 22.79 -10.05
N SER A 81 -8.47 23.70 -10.69
CA SER A 81 -8.18 25.15 -10.69
C SER A 81 -8.94 25.86 -9.56
N GLY A 82 -8.60 27.14 -9.31
CA GLY A 82 -9.36 27.99 -8.37
C GLY A 82 -10.82 28.13 -8.79
N LYS A 83 -11.11 28.24 -10.11
CA LYS A 83 -12.49 28.26 -10.65
C LYS A 83 -13.23 26.97 -10.34
N GLY A 84 -12.53 25.81 -10.46
CA GLY A 84 -13.10 24.51 -10.12
C GLY A 84 -13.41 24.38 -8.62
N ILE A 85 -12.54 24.84 -7.73
CA ILE A 85 -12.78 24.87 -6.28
C ILE A 85 -13.97 25.76 -5.92
N THR A 86 -14.06 26.95 -6.52
CA THR A 86 -15.20 27.85 -6.30
C THR A 86 -16.50 27.21 -6.73
N LEU A 87 -16.49 26.47 -7.85
CA LEU A 87 -17.66 25.75 -8.33
C LEU A 87 -18.08 24.63 -7.36
N LEU A 88 -17.13 23.84 -6.85
CA LEU A 88 -17.41 22.80 -5.86
C LEU A 88 -18.05 23.38 -4.59
N ARG A 89 -17.52 24.50 -4.06
CA ARG A 89 -18.09 25.18 -2.88
C ARG A 89 -19.53 25.63 -3.14
N LYS A 90 -19.80 26.23 -4.30
CA LYS A 90 -21.17 26.67 -4.68
C LYS A 90 -22.15 25.49 -4.76
N ASN A 91 -21.67 24.28 -5.02
CA ASN A 91 -22.47 23.06 -5.09
C ASN A 91 -22.44 22.23 -3.79
N GLY A 92 -22.01 22.82 -2.66
CA GLY A 92 -22.11 22.20 -1.34
C GLY A 92 -21.02 21.17 -1.02
N TYR A 93 -19.96 21.04 -1.87
CA TYR A 93 -18.83 20.17 -1.52
C TYR A 93 -17.97 20.79 -0.44
N SER A 94 -17.56 19.99 0.53
CA SER A 94 -16.60 20.39 1.58
C SER A 94 -15.19 20.47 1.00
N VAL A 95 -14.74 21.70 0.70
CA VAL A 95 -13.42 21.99 0.11
C VAL A 95 -12.78 23.18 0.84
N ASP A 96 -11.87 22.87 1.75
CA ASP A 96 -11.26 23.86 2.65
C ASP A 96 -9.97 24.49 2.09
N SER A 97 -9.33 23.82 1.13
CA SER A 97 -8.05 24.25 0.55
C SER A 97 -8.24 25.06 -0.71
N THR A 98 -7.27 25.94 -0.99
CA THR A 98 -7.17 26.66 -2.26
C THR A 98 -6.43 25.82 -3.33
N ALA A 99 -6.45 26.26 -4.58
CA ALA A 99 -5.70 25.59 -5.66
C ALA A 99 -4.18 25.65 -5.42
N ASP A 100 -3.69 26.70 -4.76
CA ASP A 100 -2.26 26.83 -4.43
C ASP A 100 -1.85 25.91 -3.27
N ASP A 101 -2.73 25.72 -2.27
CA ASP A 101 -2.49 24.74 -1.20
C ASP A 101 -2.39 23.29 -1.73
N LEU A 102 -3.10 23.01 -2.83
CA LEU A 102 -3.07 21.71 -3.48
C LEU A 102 -1.86 21.50 -4.40
N LYS A 103 -1.12 22.59 -4.69
CA LYS A 103 0.03 22.51 -5.60
C LYS A 103 1.12 21.61 -5.06
N VAL A 104 1.66 20.77 -5.93
CA VAL A 104 2.77 19.87 -5.64
C VAL A 104 3.93 20.21 -6.54
N THR A 105 5.14 20.23 -5.97
CA THR A 105 6.37 20.49 -6.75
C THR A 105 6.59 19.39 -7.80
N ARG A 106 7.10 19.75 -8.96
CA ARG A 106 7.23 18.83 -10.12
C ARG A 106 7.94 17.53 -9.79
N TYR A 107 9.01 17.58 -8.99
CA TYR A 107 9.76 16.38 -8.60
C TYR A 107 8.97 15.43 -7.67
N ARG A 108 7.95 15.93 -6.96
CA ARG A 108 7.08 15.11 -6.09
C ARG A 108 5.87 14.52 -6.83
N ILE A 109 5.54 15.00 -8.02
CA ILE A 109 4.40 14.51 -8.80
C ILE A 109 4.46 13.01 -9.06
N PRO A 110 5.59 12.41 -9.49
CA PRO A 110 5.67 10.95 -9.66
C PRO A 110 5.32 10.17 -8.39
N TYR A 111 5.77 10.63 -7.24
CA TYR A 111 5.48 9.99 -5.94
C TYR A 111 4.00 10.09 -5.60
N LEU A 112 3.41 11.28 -5.75
CA LEU A 112 1.97 11.49 -5.51
C LEU A 112 1.11 10.61 -6.42
N LEU A 113 1.39 10.59 -7.72
CA LEU A 113 0.65 9.76 -8.67
C LEU A 113 0.80 8.27 -8.37
N THR A 114 1.98 7.83 -7.90
CA THR A 114 2.19 6.45 -7.49
C THR A 114 1.41 6.12 -6.21
N ALA A 115 1.39 7.01 -5.23
CA ALA A 115 0.59 6.83 -4.02
C ALA A 115 -0.92 6.76 -4.36
N ASN A 116 -1.39 7.65 -5.24
CA ASN A 116 -2.78 7.64 -5.71
C ASN A 116 -3.11 6.35 -6.49
N GLU A 117 -2.18 5.83 -7.31
CA GLU A 117 -2.36 4.57 -8.02
C GLU A 117 -2.55 3.40 -7.03
N LEU A 118 -1.73 3.33 -5.98
CA LEU A 118 -1.88 2.31 -4.94
C LEU A 118 -3.21 2.48 -4.20
N ALA A 119 -3.54 3.70 -3.78
CA ALA A 119 -4.78 3.99 -3.07
C ALA A 119 -6.02 3.57 -3.87
N LEU A 120 -6.06 3.94 -5.16
CA LEU A 120 -7.18 3.60 -6.05
C LEU A 120 -7.30 2.09 -6.27
N SER A 121 -6.17 1.37 -6.38
CA SER A 121 -6.21 -0.09 -6.53
C SER A 121 -6.74 -0.82 -5.30
N LEU A 122 -6.69 -0.20 -4.13
CA LEU A 122 -7.09 -0.80 -2.86
C LEU A 122 -8.46 -0.34 -2.36
N THR A 123 -9.11 0.60 -3.04
CA THR A 123 -10.40 1.16 -2.61
C THR A 123 -11.47 0.07 -2.45
N ASN A 124 -11.58 -0.83 -3.42
CA ASN A 124 -12.56 -1.93 -3.39
C ASN A 124 -12.22 -3.01 -2.33
N ALA A 125 -11.00 -3.03 -1.84
CA ALA A 125 -10.59 -3.92 -0.75
C ALA A 125 -10.76 -3.30 0.65
N GLY A 126 -11.52 -2.19 0.75
CA GLY A 126 -11.83 -1.55 2.02
C GLY A 126 -10.72 -0.66 2.60
N TRP A 127 -9.70 -0.34 1.80
CA TRP A 127 -8.67 0.58 2.24
C TRP A 127 -9.07 2.04 2.00
N LYS A 128 -8.80 2.90 2.96
CA LYS A 128 -8.94 4.36 2.86
C LYS A 128 -7.56 4.99 2.74
N TYR A 129 -7.48 6.10 2.01
CA TYR A 129 -6.24 6.85 1.82
C TYR A 129 -6.37 8.26 2.37
N LYS A 130 -5.38 8.68 3.15
CA LYS A 130 -5.14 10.08 3.49
C LYS A 130 -3.89 10.56 2.76
N ASP A 131 -3.95 11.71 2.15
CA ASP A 131 -2.79 12.28 1.46
C ASP A 131 -1.73 12.78 2.46
N SER A 132 -0.53 13.09 1.97
CA SER A 132 0.57 13.56 2.83
C SER A 132 0.25 14.87 3.57
N ARG A 133 -0.66 15.69 3.07
CA ARG A 133 -1.09 16.93 3.71
C ARG A 133 -2.03 16.64 4.86
N GLU A 134 -3.00 15.77 4.65
CA GLU A 134 -3.96 15.37 5.67
C GLU A 134 -3.25 14.71 6.85
N ILE A 135 -2.38 13.74 6.59
CA ILE A 135 -1.66 13.05 7.67
C ILE A 135 -0.69 14.00 8.39
N LYS A 136 0.03 14.87 7.67
CA LYS A 136 0.92 15.85 8.30
C LYS A 136 0.17 16.83 9.20
N LYS A 137 -1.03 17.24 8.81
CA LYS A 137 -1.90 18.09 9.63
C LYS A 137 -2.45 17.33 10.85
N SER A 138 -2.90 16.07 10.66
CA SER A 138 -3.50 15.27 11.73
C SER A 138 -2.51 14.89 12.83
N TYR A 139 -1.23 14.70 12.49
CA TYR A 139 -0.16 14.29 13.42
C TYR A 139 0.85 15.40 13.71
N ASP A 140 0.58 16.64 13.30
CA ASP A 140 1.48 17.79 13.44
C ASP A 140 2.91 17.51 12.95
N LEU A 141 3.02 16.89 11.75
CA LEU A 141 4.30 16.50 11.19
C LEU A 141 4.98 17.63 10.42
N ASN A 142 6.29 17.52 10.24
CA ASN A 142 7.03 18.50 9.46
C ASN A 142 6.60 18.48 7.99
N LYS A 143 6.43 19.67 7.41
CA LYS A 143 6.09 19.84 5.98
C LYS A 143 7.15 19.22 5.05
N THR A 144 8.41 19.14 5.51
CA THR A 144 9.54 18.58 4.77
C THR A 144 9.62 17.06 4.80
N ASP A 145 8.83 16.38 5.62
CA ASP A 145 8.83 14.93 5.74
C ASP A 145 8.57 14.26 4.38
N ILE A 146 9.23 13.12 4.16
CA ILE A 146 9.20 12.40 2.88
C ILE A 146 7.87 11.65 2.69
N LEU A 147 7.18 11.35 3.77
CA LEU A 147 5.90 10.63 3.81
C LEU A 147 4.95 11.07 2.69
N GLN A 148 4.43 10.13 1.91
CA GLN A 148 3.51 10.38 0.81
C GLN A 148 2.03 10.35 1.21
N GLY A 149 1.70 9.75 2.34
CA GLY A 149 0.32 9.63 2.84
C GLY A 149 0.20 8.49 3.83
N SER A 150 -1.03 8.05 4.09
CA SER A 150 -1.30 6.82 4.82
C SER A 150 -2.39 5.99 4.17
N LEU A 151 -2.35 4.69 4.43
CA LEU A 151 -3.38 3.73 4.08
C LEU A 151 -4.00 3.19 5.37
N ILE A 152 -5.32 3.27 5.47
CA ILE A 152 -6.08 2.81 6.62
C ILE A 152 -6.89 1.59 6.22
N ASN A 153 -6.65 0.47 6.89
CA ASN A 153 -7.49 -0.70 6.74
C ASN A 153 -8.72 -0.58 7.65
N SER A 154 -9.88 -0.40 7.05
CA SER A 154 -11.14 -0.19 7.79
C SER A 154 -11.54 -1.38 8.64
N ASN A 155 -11.09 -2.60 8.33
CA ASN A 155 -11.45 -3.82 9.06
C ASN A 155 -10.64 -4.00 10.36
N LYS A 156 -9.49 -3.33 10.50
CA LYS A 156 -8.59 -3.48 11.65
C LYS A 156 -8.16 -2.16 12.29
N ASP A 157 -8.70 -1.03 11.84
CA ASP A 157 -8.32 0.33 12.27
C ASP A 157 -6.80 0.57 12.25
N LYS A 158 -6.06 -0.23 11.46
CA LYS A 158 -4.63 -0.06 11.29
C LYS A 158 -4.34 1.00 10.23
N GLU A 159 -3.57 2.02 10.63
CA GLU A 159 -3.07 3.05 9.74
C GLU A 159 -1.59 2.79 9.44
N TYR A 160 -1.24 2.69 8.15
CA TYR A 160 0.12 2.51 7.66
C TYR A 160 0.66 3.81 7.09
N ALA A 161 1.73 4.34 7.64
CA ALA A 161 2.48 5.43 7.03
C ALA A 161 3.10 4.96 5.70
N LEU A 162 2.78 5.65 4.59
CA LEU A 162 3.13 5.22 3.24
C LEU A 162 4.38 5.94 2.73
N TYR A 163 5.40 5.16 2.36
CA TYR A 163 6.60 5.63 1.68
C TYR A 163 6.75 4.95 0.33
N ILE A 164 6.86 5.75 -0.74
CA ILE A 164 7.08 5.28 -2.11
C ILE A 164 8.53 5.53 -2.50
N LEU A 165 9.21 4.49 -2.98
CA LEU A 165 10.61 4.56 -3.37
C LEU A 165 10.78 4.12 -4.83
N PHE A 166 11.45 4.95 -5.62
CA PHE A 166 11.73 4.65 -7.02
C PHE A 166 13.03 3.84 -7.18
N LYS A 167 13.38 3.52 -8.42
CA LYS A 167 14.44 2.59 -8.84
C LYS A 167 15.80 2.81 -8.15
N LYS A 168 16.15 4.06 -7.79
CA LYS A 168 17.39 4.39 -7.09
C LYS A 168 17.04 5.11 -5.78
N VAL A 169 17.49 4.56 -4.68
CA VAL A 169 17.31 5.15 -3.33
C VAL A 169 18.70 5.44 -2.76
N TYR A 170 18.90 6.66 -2.33
CA TYR A 170 20.14 7.08 -1.68
C TYR A 170 20.11 6.75 -0.19
N ARG A 171 21.30 6.49 0.38
CA ARG A 171 21.46 6.18 1.81
C ARG A 171 20.85 7.27 2.70
N ASP A 172 21.06 8.53 2.36
CA ASP A 172 20.50 9.66 3.12
C ASP A 172 18.97 9.67 3.13
N THR A 173 18.34 9.27 2.02
CA THR A 173 16.88 9.13 1.95
C THR A 173 16.39 8.06 2.92
N LEU A 174 17.06 6.92 2.99
CA LEU A 174 16.71 5.83 3.93
C LEU A 174 16.93 6.26 5.39
N SER A 175 18.03 6.95 5.67
CA SER A 175 18.31 7.50 7.01
C SER A 175 17.25 8.51 7.43
N ARG A 176 16.80 9.37 6.52
CA ARG A 176 15.70 10.31 6.79
C ARG A 176 14.39 9.59 7.06
N ILE A 177 14.03 8.57 6.27
CA ILE A 177 12.82 7.78 6.48
C ILE A 177 12.85 7.12 7.87
N LYS A 178 13.97 6.50 8.26
CA LYS A 178 14.13 5.94 9.61
C LYS A 178 13.93 6.99 10.70
N SER A 179 14.54 8.16 10.54
CA SER A 179 14.38 9.27 11.49
C SER A 179 12.93 9.77 11.55
N GLU A 180 12.23 9.84 10.42
CA GLU A 180 10.82 10.23 10.38
C GLU A 180 9.93 9.19 11.09
N ILE A 181 10.14 7.90 10.84
CA ILE A 181 9.42 6.81 11.50
C ILE A 181 9.60 6.90 13.03
N ASN A 182 10.83 7.02 13.49
CA ASN A 182 11.14 7.08 14.92
C ASN A 182 10.59 8.33 15.60
N ARG A 183 10.72 9.50 14.96
CA ARG A 183 10.24 10.78 15.49
C ARG A 183 8.71 10.83 15.55
N ASN A 184 8.06 10.37 14.48
CA ASN A 184 6.61 10.49 14.31
C ASN A 184 5.85 9.33 14.97
N ARG A 185 6.56 8.34 15.54
CA ARG A 185 6.01 7.21 16.29
C ARG A 185 4.94 6.44 15.53
N PHE A 186 5.11 6.27 14.21
CA PHE A 186 4.21 5.43 13.44
C PHE A 186 4.32 3.98 13.90
N GLU A 187 3.20 3.40 14.30
CA GLU A 187 3.15 1.99 14.67
C GLU A 187 3.29 1.08 13.45
N ASN A 188 2.70 1.47 12.32
CA ASN A 188 2.75 0.66 11.12
C ASN A 188 3.27 1.49 9.94
N VAL A 189 4.14 0.87 9.16
CA VAL A 189 4.79 1.49 8.01
C VAL A 189 4.70 0.57 6.79
N LEU A 190 4.38 1.15 5.65
CA LEU A 190 4.41 0.50 4.35
C LEU A 190 5.42 1.20 3.45
N LEU A 191 6.50 0.50 3.13
CA LEU A 191 7.50 0.92 2.16
C LEU A 191 7.25 0.18 0.84
N THR A 192 6.89 0.91 -0.21
CA THR A 192 6.74 0.31 -1.54
C THR A 192 7.85 0.75 -2.47
N THR A 193 8.37 -0.17 -3.28
CA THR A 193 9.53 0.06 -4.13
C THR A 193 9.21 -0.21 -5.60
N ARG A 194 9.68 0.67 -6.49
CA ARG A 194 9.61 0.48 -7.95
C ARG A 194 10.98 0.07 -8.51
N GLY A 195 11.46 -1.10 -8.12
CA GLY A 195 12.69 -1.70 -8.62
C GLY A 195 13.39 -2.56 -7.59
N GLU A 196 14.06 -3.60 -8.05
CA GLU A 196 14.74 -4.57 -7.22
C GLU A 196 15.89 -3.95 -6.41
N LEU A 197 16.67 -3.05 -7.01
CA LEU A 197 17.77 -2.37 -6.32
C LEU A 197 17.28 -1.54 -5.13
N SER A 198 16.16 -0.82 -5.28
CA SER A 198 15.57 -0.07 -4.16
C SER A 198 15.03 -1.01 -3.09
N PHE A 199 14.41 -2.11 -3.48
CA PHE A 199 13.92 -3.13 -2.55
C PHE A 199 15.06 -3.69 -1.69
N ARG A 200 16.13 -4.18 -2.34
CA ARG A 200 17.34 -4.70 -1.64
C ARG A 200 17.97 -3.65 -0.73
N SER A 201 18.06 -2.39 -1.19
CA SER A 201 18.64 -1.29 -0.41
C SER A 201 17.84 -0.98 0.85
N VAL A 202 16.50 -0.99 0.76
CA VAL A 202 15.62 -0.80 1.90
C VAL A 202 15.85 -1.91 2.92
N ILE A 203 15.69 -3.15 2.50
CA ILE A 203 15.84 -4.31 3.39
C ILE A 203 17.20 -4.31 4.07
N LYS A 204 18.29 -4.18 3.28
CA LYS A 204 19.65 -4.12 3.84
C LYS A 204 19.81 -2.98 4.85
N SER A 205 19.27 -1.80 4.56
CA SER A 205 19.38 -0.65 5.46
C SER A 205 18.62 -0.88 6.77
N PHE A 206 17.43 -1.45 6.73
CA PHE A 206 16.61 -1.64 7.94
C PHE A 206 17.03 -2.85 8.78
N MET A 207 17.52 -3.92 8.14
CA MET A 207 17.92 -5.14 8.84
C MET A 207 19.35 -5.09 9.43
N ASN A 208 20.22 -4.21 8.91
CA ASN A 208 21.58 -4.04 9.44
C ASN A 208 21.66 -3.11 10.67
N SER A 209 20.55 -2.55 11.14
CA SER A 209 20.52 -1.82 12.40
C SER A 209 20.10 -2.78 13.51
N ASP A 210 20.92 -2.89 14.58
CA ASP A 210 20.60 -3.70 15.76
C ASP A 210 19.40 -3.15 16.52
N ASP A 211 19.07 -1.86 16.30
CA ASP A 211 17.91 -1.22 16.91
C ASP A 211 16.63 -1.49 16.12
N ARG A 212 15.60 -1.88 16.81
CA ARG A 212 14.23 -1.90 16.24
C ARG A 212 13.85 -0.50 15.74
N VAL A 213 13.50 -0.40 14.47
CA VAL A 213 13.04 0.86 13.87
C VAL A 213 11.70 1.29 14.47
N ILE A 214 10.88 0.33 14.86
CA ILE A 214 9.57 0.56 15.49
C ILE A 214 9.43 -0.36 16.69
N LYS A 215 8.90 0.17 17.80
CA LYS A 215 8.55 -0.63 18.97
C LYS A 215 7.12 -1.12 18.86
N GLY A 216 6.95 -2.39 18.49
CA GLY A 216 5.67 -3.07 18.57
C GLY A 216 4.69 -2.88 17.40
N GLY A 217 5.17 -2.52 16.22
CA GLY A 217 4.34 -2.36 15.03
C GLY A 217 4.73 -3.27 13.88
N SER A 218 4.46 -2.84 12.66
CA SER A 218 4.72 -3.54 11.41
C SER A 218 5.50 -2.66 10.44
N VAL A 219 6.55 -3.19 9.81
CA VAL A 219 7.30 -2.52 8.74
C VAL A 219 7.27 -3.39 7.49
N LYS A 220 6.26 -3.22 6.66
CA LYS A 220 6.10 -3.98 5.42
C LYS A 220 6.91 -3.38 4.29
N VAL A 221 7.66 -4.22 3.57
CA VAL A 221 8.44 -3.81 2.41
C VAL A 221 7.99 -4.59 1.19
N LEU A 222 7.33 -3.93 0.24
CA LEU A 222 6.71 -4.57 -0.90
C LEU A 222 7.15 -3.95 -2.23
N PRO A 223 7.41 -4.77 -3.26
CA PRO A 223 7.44 -4.29 -4.63
C PRO A 223 6.07 -3.68 -4.97
N PHE A 224 6.06 -2.49 -5.58
CA PHE A 224 4.85 -1.70 -5.82
C PHE A 224 3.75 -2.49 -6.58
N GLY A 225 4.12 -3.22 -7.63
CA GLY A 225 3.17 -4.05 -8.38
C GLY A 225 2.53 -5.15 -7.52
N PHE A 226 3.33 -5.76 -6.65
CA PHE A 226 2.87 -6.80 -5.75
C PHE A 226 2.00 -6.22 -4.62
N ALA A 227 2.35 -5.05 -4.10
CA ALA A 227 1.59 -4.37 -3.04
C ALA A 227 0.12 -4.13 -3.42
N LYS A 228 -0.15 -3.72 -4.67
CA LYS A 228 -1.51 -3.48 -5.17
C LYS A 228 -2.43 -4.71 -5.11
N ILE A 229 -1.83 -5.87 -5.11
CA ILE A 229 -2.54 -7.16 -5.15
C ILE A 229 -2.51 -7.81 -3.78
N TYR A 230 -1.31 -7.94 -3.20
CA TYR A 230 -1.16 -8.65 -1.93
C TYR A 230 -1.93 -7.99 -0.78
N LEU A 231 -2.00 -6.65 -0.72
CA LEU A 231 -2.72 -5.96 0.35
C LEU A 231 -4.23 -6.24 0.35
N THR A 232 -4.80 -6.75 -0.74
CA THR A 232 -6.21 -7.17 -0.78
C THR A 232 -6.46 -8.48 -0.04
N ILE A 233 -5.44 -9.34 0.06
CA ILE A 233 -5.52 -10.69 0.65
C ILE A 233 -4.59 -10.87 1.86
N SER A 234 -3.89 -9.81 2.27
CA SER A 234 -2.93 -9.86 3.37
C SER A 234 -3.60 -10.14 4.73
N SER A 235 -2.77 -10.41 5.72
CA SER A 235 -3.21 -10.61 7.11
C SER A 235 -4.08 -9.46 7.66
N ASP A 236 -4.05 -8.28 7.03
CA ASP A 236 -4.93 -7.15 7.37
C ASP A 236 -6.38 -7.37 6.94
N ASN A 237 -6.62 -8.28 5.97
CA ASN A 237 -7.94 -8.81 5.64
C ASN A 237 -8.00 -10.27 6.09
N LYS A 238 -8.36 -10.49 7.36
CA LYS A 238 -8.29 -11.81 8.01
C LYS A 238 -9.02 -12.91 7.23
N GLN A 239 -10.23 -12.65 6.76
CA GLN A 239 -11.04 -13.65 6.07
C GLN A 239 -10.41 -14.07 4.73
N MET A 240 -9.97 -13.09 3.94
CA MET A 240 -9.32 -13.36 2.66
C MET A 240 -7.97 -14.04 2.84
N HIS A 241 -7.20 -13.62 3.85
CA HIS A 241 -5.92 -14.23 4.18
C HIS A 241 -6.08 -15.69 4.60
N GLN A 242 -7.03 -16.01 5.49
CA GLN A 242 -7.31 -17.39 5.90
C GLN A 242 -7.74 -18.26 4.73
N SER A 243 -8.61 -17.73 3.87
CA SER A 243 -9.03 -18.44 2.65
C SER A 243 -7.86 -18.71 1.69
N PHE A 244 -6.95 -17.74 1.55
CA PHE A 244 -5.73 -17.90 0.75
C PHE A 244 -4.81 -19.00 1.34
N ILE A 245 -4.56 -18.96 2.65
CA ILE A 245 -3.73 -19.94 3.37
C ILE A 245 -4.31 -21.36 3.24
N ASN A 246 -5.62 -21.51 3.43
CA ASN A 246 -6.29 -22.81 3.28
C ASN A 246 -6.11 -23.40 1.86
N LYS A 247 -6.10 -22.55 0.82
CA LYS A 247 -5.84 -23.00 -0.56
C LYS A 247 -4.41 -23.51 -0.80
N GLN A 248 -3.47 -23.15 0.08
CA GLN A 248 -2.10 -23.71 0.04
C GLN A 248 -1.99 -25.07 0.75
N GLY A 249 -3.11 -25.71 1.09
CA GLY A 249 -3.11 -26.99 1.81
C GLY A 249 -2.79 -26.89 3.30
N ILE A 250 -2.86 -25.67 3.86
CA ILE A 250 -2.61 -25.38 5.28
C ILE A 250 -3.94 -25.24 6.00
N LYS A 251 -4.18 -26.09 7.01
CA LYS A 251 -5.38 -25.98 7.85
C LYS A 251 -5.10 -25.09 9.05
N ILE A 252 -5.79 -23.96 9.17
CA ILE A 252 -5.68 -23.08 10.32
C ILE A 252 -6.43 -23.71 11.49
N LEU A 253 -5.74 -23.88 12.62
CA LEU A 253 -6.26 -24.40 13.87
C LEU A 253 -6.65 -23.27 14.82
N GLU A 254 -5.76 -22.28 14.99
CA GLU A 254 -5.94 -21.13 15.86
C GLU A 254 -5.38 -19.86 15.22
N SER A 255 -5.97 -18.71 15.56
CA SER A 255 -5.53 -17.40 15.08
C SER A 255 -4.97 -16.59 16.24
N TYR A 256 -3.70 -16.25 16.17
CA TYR A 256 -3.05 -15.37 17.13
C TYR A 256 -3.21 -13.91 16.68
N SER A 257 -4.29 -13.26 17.07
CA SER A 257 -4.41 -11.81 16.86
C SER A 257 -3.76 -11.07 18.04
N ASN A 258 -2.57 -10.52 17.84
CA ASN A 258 -1.84 -9.63 18.78
C ASN A 258 -1.50 -10.22 20.17
N LYS A 259 -1.62 -11.51 20.40
CA LYS A 259 -1.11 -12.16 21.60
C LYS A 259 0.25 -12.76 21.25
N SER A 260 1.33 -12.21 21.80
CA SER A 260 2.47 -13.08 22.12
C SER A 260 1.91 -14.21 22.97
N SER A 261 2.22 -15.46 22.66
CA SER A 261 2.10 -16.49 23.70
C SER A 261 2.77 -15.92 24.94
N SER A 262 2.16 -15.97 26.08
CA SER A 262 2.61 -15.29 27.31
C SER A 262 4.08 -15.57 27.67
N GLU A 263 4.72 -16.46 26.97
CA GLU A 263 6.08 -16.96 27.17
C GLU A 263 7.04 -16.78 25.99
N SER A 264 6.53 -16.55 24.75
CA SER A 264 7.38 -16.34 23.55
C SER A 264 7.42 -14.87 23.13
N LYS A 265 8.62 -14.36 22.79
CA LYS A 265 8.82 -13.02 22.21
C LYS A 265 8.37 -12.96 20.74
N VAL A 266 8.12 -14.12 20.12
CA VAL A 266 7.72 -14.23 18.71
C VAL A 266 6.22 -14.14 18.57
N VAL A 267 5.74 -13.27 17.68
CA VAL A 267 4.33 -13.12 17.36
C VAL A 267 4.02 -13.92 16.10
N TYR A 268 3.22 -14.97 16.25
CA TYR A 268 2.76 -15.80 15.14
C TYR A 268 1.43 -15.31 14.56
N ASP A 269 1.20 -15.56 13.28
CA ASP A 269 -0.10 -15.26 12.66
C ASP A 269 -1.15 -16.30 13.01
N TYR A 270 -0.76 -17.59 12.95
CA TYR A 270 -1.64 -18.74 13.19
C TYR A 270 -0.91 -19.91 13.85
N LEU A 271 -1.70 -20.80 14.51
CA LEU A 271 -1.36 -22.21 14.67
C LEU A 271 -1.99 -22.96 13.50
N VAL A 272 -1.23 -23.81 12.82
CA VAL A 272 -1.68 -24.51 11.62
C VAL A 272 -1.35 -25.99 11.69
N SER A 273 -2.12 -26.82 10.95
CA SER A 273 -1.75 -28.18 10.62
C SER A 273 -1.29 -28.21 9.16
N HIS A 274 -0.07 -28.68 8.94
CA HIS A 274 0.53 -28.85 7.62
C HIS A 274 1.28 -30.17 7.55
N ASN A 275 0.95 -31.02 6.60
CA ASN A 275 1.49 -32.39 6.44
C ASN A 275 1.34 -33.27 7.69
N GLY A 276 0.22 -33.11 8.43
CA GLY A 276 -0.07 -33.88 9.65
C GLY A 276 0.63 -33.39 10.91
N GLU A 277 1.45 -32.33 10.84
CA GLU A 277 2.15 -31.73 11.98
C GLU A 277 1.52 -30.39 12.35
N GLU A 278 1.44 -30.10 13.64
CA GLU A 278 1.09 -28.75 14.14
C GLU A 278 2.33 -27.86 14.10
N LYS A 279 2.18 -26.66 13.50
CA LYS A 279 3.26 -25.67 13.36
C LYS A 279 2.77 -24.27 13.67
N TYR A 280 3.64 -23.44 14.22
CA TYR A 280 3.43 -22.00 14.23
C TYR A 280 3.59 -21.46 12.82
N PHE A 281 2.73 -20.54 12.39
CA PHE A 281 2.74 -20.02 11.03
C PHE A 281 3.01 -18.52 11.03
N ILE A 282 3.93 -18.10 10.15
CA ILE A 282 4.26 -16.70 9.90
C ILE A 282 4.23 -16.44 8.40
N ASP A 283 3.42 -15.44 8.01
CA ASP A 283 3.41 -14.94 6.63
C ASP A 283 4.46 -13.83 6.48
N LEU A 284 5.45 -14.07 5.63
CA LEU A 284 6.50 -13.12 5.22
C LEU A 284 6.39 -12.70 3.76
N LEU A 285 5.25 -12.89 3.10
CA LEU A 285 5.04 -12.40 1.73
C LEU A 285 5.10 -10.87 1.65
N ASP A 286 4.77 -10.18 2.75
CA ASP A 286 4.85 -8.73 2.86
C ASP A 286 6.24 -8.23 3.31
N ASN A 287 7.20 -9.13 3.53
CA ASN A 287 8.51 -8.80 4.08
C ASN A 287 8.39 -7.89 5.31
N ASP A 288 7.51 -8.24 6.26
CA ASP A 288 7.40 -7.51 7.52
C ASP A 288 8.69 -7.68 8.32
N LEU A 289 9.49 -6.63 8.35
CA LEU A 289 10.80 -6.62 8.98
C LEU A 289 10.72 -6.82 10.50
N MET A 290 9.59 -6.49 11.11
CA MET A 290 9.38 -6.72 12.55
C MET A 290 9.16 -8.20 12.81
N LYS A 291 8.34 -8.89 12.00
CA LYS A 291 8.18 -10.35 12.08
C LYS A 291 9.50 -11.08 11.87
N ILE A 292 10.27 -10.65 10.86
CA ILE A 292 11.60 -11.24 10.60
C ILE A 292 12.55 -11.01 11.78
N HIS A 293 12.53 -9.80 12.35
CA HIS A 293 13.34 -9.49 13.53
C HIS A 293 12.91 -10.34 14.74
N ASP A 294 11.63 -10.44 15.02
CA ASP A 294 11.11 -11.20 16.16
C ASP A 294 11.39 -12.72 16.00
N LEU A 295 11.28 -13.23 14.77
CA LEU A 295 11.57 -14.64 14.47
C LEU A 295 13.04 -15.02 14.75
N LYS A 296 14.00 -14.08 14.70
CA LYS A 296 15.38 -14.31 15.13
C LYS A 296 15.52 -14.71 16.60
N TYR A 297 14.52 -14.41 17.42
CA TYR A 297 14.49 -14.78 18.84
C TYR A 297 13.84 -16.13 19.11
N TYR A 298 13.35 -16.84 18.07
CA TYR A 298 12.90 -18.23 18.23
C TYR A 298 14.11 -19.13 18.46
N ARG A 299 14.20 -19.70 19.65
CA ARG A 299 15.37 -20.45 20.11
C ARG A 299 15.08 -21.97 20.11
N LYS A 300 16.14 -22.76 20.24
CA LYS A 300 16.04 -24.21 20.38
C LYS A 300 15.20 -24.59 21.61
N GLU A 301 15.32 -23.84 22.70
CA GLU A 301 14.58 -24.04 23.93
C GLU A 301 13.06 -23.85 23.74
N ASP A 302 12.64 -22.89 22.85
CA ASP A 302 11.24 -22.69 22.51
C ASP A 302 10.67 -23.93 21.81
N TYR A 303 11.45 -24.50 20.87
CA TYR A 303 11.07 -25.74 20.20
C TYR A 303 11.05 -26.94 21.16
N GLU A 304 12.05 -27.10 22.02
CA GLU A 304 12.14 -28.19 23.00
C GLU A 304 10.96 -28.15 24.01
N ARG A 305 10.49 -26.96 24.35
CA ARG A 305 9.32 -26.76 25.22
C ARG A 305 8.02 -27.14 24.54
N ASP A 306 7.80 -26.64 23.30
CA ASP A 306 6.50 -26.70 22.64
C ASP A 306 6.39 -27.83 21.60
N GLY A 307 7.50 -28.39 21.15
CA GLY A 307 7.60 -29.43 20.12
C GLY A 307 7.15 -28.98 18.72
N ARG A 308 6.93 -27.67 18.51
CA ARG A 308 6.36 -27.13 17.27
C ARG A 308 7.40 -26.37 16.48
N LYS A 309 7.54 -26.69 15.20
CA LYS A 309 8.35 -25.92 14.25
C LYS A 309 7.60 -24.65 13.83
N VAL A 310 8.34 -23.71 13.25
CA VAL A 310 7.76 -22.54 12.59
C VAL A 310 7.67 -22.77 11.09
N LEU A 311 6.48 -22.67 10.51
CA LEU A 311 6.24 -22.67 9.06
C LEU A 311 6.23 -21.23 8.55
N VAL A 312 7.22 -20.87 7.76
CA VAL A 312 7.36 -19.55 7.15
C VAL A 312 6.85 -19.59 5.73
N LEU A 313 5.80 -18.81 5.45
CA LEU A 313 5.31 -18.58 4.10
C LEU A 313 6.15 -17.48 3.44
N THR A 314 6.73 -17.77 2.28
CA THR A 314 7.57 -16.83 1.54
C THR A 314 7.31 -16.92 0.04
N SER A 315 7.81 -15.95 -0.73
CA SER A 315 7.80 -16.01 -2.19
C SER A 315 8.98 -16.83 -2.71
N ASN A 316 8.76 -17.66 -3.74
CA ASN A 316 9.80 -18.41 -4.43
C ASN A 316 10.64 -17.52 -5.38
N ALA A 317 10.33 -16.21 -5.52
CA ALA A 317 11.22 -15.30 -6.22
C ALA A 317 12.60 -15.35 -5.56
N ASP A 318 13.64 -15.64 -6.36
CA ASP A 318 15.01 -15.98 -5.91
C ASP A 318 15.54 -15.07 -4.80
N PHE A 319 15.23 -13.79 -4.90
CA PHE A 319 15.68 -12.83 -3.89
C PHE A 319 14.98 -13.02 -2.54
N HIS A 320 13.65 -13.24 -2.51
CA HIS A 320 12.89 -13.29 -1.26
C HIS A 320 13.23 -14.53 -0.44
N LEU A 321 13.17 -15.71 -1.07
CA LEU A 321 13.46 -16.97 -0.38
C LEU A 321 14.91 -16.99 0.14
N ASN A 322 15.86 -16.62 -0.70
CA ASN A 322 17.28 -16.61 -0.33
C ASN A 322 17.56 -15.57 0.77
N PHE A 323 16.91 -14.41 0.70
CA PHE A 323 17.01 -13.38 1.73
C PHE A 323 16.47 -13.89 3.07
N HIS A 324 15.28 -14.49 3.11
CA HIS A 324 14.71 -15.02 4.35
C HIS A 324 15.57 -16.16 4.93
N LYS A 325 16.03 -17.09 4.08
CA LYS A 325 16.92 -18.17 4.51
C LYS A 325 18.24 -17.63 5.08
N GLN A 326 18.87 -16.64 4.40
CA GLN A 326 20.14 -16.07 4.86
C GLN A 326 20.01 -15.32 6.19
N ILE A 327 18.90 -14.60 6.40
CA ILE A 327 18.70 -13.84 7.65
C ILE A 327 18.32 -14.74 8.82
N LEU A 328 17.67 -15.87 8.54
CA LEU A 328 17.16 -16.80 9.54
C LEU A 328 17.96 -18.10 9.58
N ASP A 329 19.18 -18.14 9.00
CA ASP A 329 20.03 -19.34 8.94
C ASP A 329 20.44 -19.88 10.32
N HIS A 330 20.52 -18.97 11.31
CA HIS A 330 20.83 -19.31 12.69
C HIS A 330 19.61 -19.75 13.52
N VAL A 331 18.39 -19.63 12.95
CA VAL A 331 17.16 -20.03 13.62
C VAL A 331 16.84 -21.47 13.23
N HIS A 332 16.95 -22.39 14.19
CA HIS A 332 16.65 -23.80 13.98
C HIS A 332 15.12 -24.04 13.97
N HIS A 333 14.72 -25.18 13.42
CA HIS A 333 13.32 -25.65 13.40
C HIS A 333 12.35 -24.74 12.61
N ILE A 334 12.85 -24.14 11.52
CA ILE A 334 12.05 -23.42 10.53
C ILE A 334 11.86 -24.30 9.29
N ASP A 335 10.59 -24.46 8.88
CA ASP A 335 10.23 -25.02 7.59
C ASP A 335 9.77 -23.87 6.67
N TYR A 336 10.15 -23.88 5.41
CA TYR A 336 9.77 -22.85 4.44
C TYR A 336 8.74 -23.41 3.45
N LEU A 337 7.62 -22.72 3.34
CA LEU A 337 6.68 -22.88 2.26
C LEU A 337 6.84 -21.72 1.28
N SER A 338 7.37 -22.00 0.10
CA SER A 338 7.56 -20.99 -0.93
C SER A 338 6.48 -21.08 -2.00
N ILE A 339 5.88 -19.94 -2.34
CA ILE A 339 4.84 -19.85 -3.36
C ILE A 339 5.26 -18.90 -4.49
N ASP A 340 4.78 -19.19 -5.71
CA ASP A 340 4.97 -18.28 -6.84
C ASP A 340 4.12 -17.01 -6.63
N PRO A 341 4.70 -15.81 -6.73
CA PRO A 341 3.93 -14.56 -6.72
C PRO A 341 2.73 -14.55 -7.69
N LYS A 342 2.82 -15.27 -8.79
CA LYS A 342 1.71 -15.43 -9.73
C LYS A 342 0.49 -16.14 -9.11
N GLN A 343 0.70 -17.06 -8.19
CA GLN A 343 -0.42 -17.71 -7.47
C GLN A 343 -1.18 -16.70 -6.61
N VAL A 344 -0.46 -15.77 -5.97
CA VAL A 344 -1.07 -14.66 -5.21
C VAL A 344 -1.91 -13.78 -6.14
N VAL A 345 -1.35 -13.42 -7.30
CA VAL A 345 -2.05 -12.61 -8.32
C VAL A 345 -3.31 -13.33 -8.83
N THR A 346 -3.18 -14.60 -9.18
CA THR A 346 -4.31 -15.40 -9.67
C THR A 346 -5.41 -15.49 -8.63
N TYR A 347 -5.05 -15.70 -7.37
CA TYR A 347 -6.02 -15.78 -6.28
C TYR A 347 -6.76 -14.46 -6.05
N ALA A 348 -6.03 -13.34 -6.00
CA ALA A 348 -6.62 -12.02 -5.82
C ALA A 348 -7.57 -11.64 -6.97
N ASN A 349 -7.21 -11.98 -8.21
CA ASN A 349 -8.07 -11.76 -9.38
C ASN A 349 -9.37 -12.58 -9.32
N LEU A 350 -9.29 -13.86 -8.92
CA LEU A 350 -10.47 -14.73 -8.77
C LEU A 350 -11.48 -14.19 -7.73
N ILE A 351 -10.97 -13.50 -6.71
CA ILE A 351 -11.83 -12.88 -5.70
C ILE A 351 -12.47 -11.59 -6.23
N SER A 352 -11.67 -10.77 -6.94
CA SER A 352 -12.16 -9.53 -7.54
C SER A 352 -13.29 -9.79 -8.55
N ASP A 353 -13.16 -10.86 -9.34
CA ASP A 353 -14.19 -11.23 -10.31
C ASP A 353 -15.47 -11.75 -9.63
N LYS A 354 -15.37 -12.40 -8.47
CA LYS A 354 -16.55 -12.85 -7.70
C LYS A 354 -17.33 -11.69 -7.09
N SER A 355 -16.63 -10.64 -6.62
CA SER A 355 -17.29 -9.44 -6.04
C SER A 355 -18.01 -8.58 -7.07
N LEU A 356 -17.85 -8.86 -8.37
CA LEU A 356 -18.61 -8.22 -9.45
C LEU A 356 -19.96 -8.91 -9.73
N PHE A 357 -20.22 -10.08 -9.16
CA PHE A 357 -21.44 -10.88 -9.37
C PHE A 357 -22.34 -10.97 -8.12
N GLU A 358 -21.91 -10.44 -6.98
CA GLU A 358 -22.72 -10.21 -5.78
C GLU A 358 -23.16 -8.72 -5.70
#